data_7a90f401c6be8f65e92b2e640cdcd761
#
_entry.id   7a90f401c6be8f65e92b2e640cdcd761
#
_cell.length_a   1.000
_cell.length_b   1.000
_cell.length_c   1.000
_cell.angle_alpha   90.00
_cell.angle_beta   90.00
_cell.angle_gamma   90.00
#
_symmetry.space_group_name_H-M   'P 1'
#
loop_
_entity.id
_entity.type
_entity.pdbx_description
1 polymer ?
#
loop_
_entity_poly.entity_id
_entity_poly.type
_entity_poly.pdbx_seq_one_letter_code
_entity_poly.pdbx_strand_id
1 'polypeptide(L)'
;MTPSSGTNQRRSVPGSHPSRCNVMMLALKPRTPSVGEKGRFLIVVKTYPSPSKRYGETVCCAGIDAATGGWIRMYPVNFRSLDEYRRFAKWQFVDASWEPSKDHRPESRHVHQDSIQAGDAIGAGPKGWRRRREWLDPLLDQSLETLEEDRLRTGKSLGVIKPRRIKALVIRDAETWDAASQADLVQLSLDWTSSAAPSGSLEHLPFDFIYQFTCQDDRCSGHEMKVLDWEMAQAFRNFRRLYGRAGWEAKFRQKYAEWVPSRDVHFVVGTHHQFGSWLLVGVLYPPHVKVDEGDRRPRRDRVGQEGAMTLPGFGLEAE
;
A
#
# COMPACT_ATOMS: atom_id res chain seq x y z
N MET A 1 82.04 43.76 21.80
CA MET A 1 82.76 43.68 20.51
C MET A 1 81.71 43.73 19.41
N THR A 2 81.74 44.81 18.73
CA THR A 2 81.01 45.28 17.56
C THR A 2 81.36 44.47 16.28
N PRO A 3 80.91 44.77 15.14
CA PRO A 3 79.55 45.27 14.59
C PRO A 3 79.15 44.56 13.28
N SER A 4 78.11 44.93 12.72
CA SER A 4 78.04 45.20 11.27
C SER A 4 76.59 45.28 10.82
N SER A 5 76.09 46.40 10.48
CA SER A 5 75.81 47.01 9.19
C SER A 5 75.05 46.17 8.19
N GLY A 6 73.93 46.70 7.74
CA GLY A 6 73.62 46.45 6.37
C GLY A 6 72.16 46.52 5.91
N THR A 7 71.85 47.63 5.34
CA THR A 7 71.09 47.86 4.11
C THR A 7 69.59 47.64 4.07
N ASN A 8 68.98 48.69 3.95
CA ASN A 8 67.59 49.02 3.52
C ASN A 8 67.34 48.55 2.09
N GLN A 9 66.40 47.67 1.87
CA GLN A 9 65.84 47.44 0.55
C GLN A 9 64.32 47.42 0.60
N ARG A 10 63.74 48.41 -0.05
CA ARG A 10 62.31 48.53 -0.33
C ARG A 10 61.88 47.28 -1.11
N ARG A 11 60.86 46.59 -0.64
CA ARG A 11 60.15 45.59 -1.40
C ARG A 11 58.78 46.11 -1.78
N SER A 12 58.57 46.16 -3.07
CA SER A 12 57.33 46.37 -3.79
C SER A 12 56.26 45.34 -3.39
N VAL A 13 55.05 45.81 -3.19
CA VAL A 13 53.84 45.02 -2.94
C VAL A 13 53.39 44.42 -4.28
N PRO A 14 53.19 43.10 -4.39
CA PRO A 14 52.49 42.52 -5.55
C PRO A 14 51.00 42.50 -5.32
N GLY A 15 50.26 42.85 -6.35
CA GLY A 15 48.82 42.98 -6.39
C GLY A 15 48.08 41.66 -6.08
N SER A 16 46.98 41.82 -5.42
CA SER A 16 45.98 40.78 -5.14
C SER A 16 45.26 40.37 -6.41
N HIS A 17 45.54 39.18 -6.89
CA HIS A 17 44.66 38.48 -7.83
C HIS A 17 43.56 37.77 -7.06
N PRO A 18 42.27 37.88 -7.47
CA PRO A 18 41.21 37.07 -6.87
C PRO A 18 41.34 35.65 -7.36
N SER A 19 41.49 34.74 -6.42
CA SER A 19 41.39 33.28 -6.63
C SER A 19 40.02 32.93 -7.20
N ARG A 20 39.99 32.51 -8.45
CA ARG A 20 38.82 31.86 -9.03
C ARG A 20 38.61 30.52 -8.30
N CYS A 21 37.62 30.48 -7.43
CA CYS A 21 37.06 29.24 -6.89
C CYS A 21 36.39 28.49 -8.06
N ASN A 22 37.11 27.54 -8.64
CA ASN A 22 36.54 26.59 -9.57
C ASN A 22 35.63 25.62 -8.76
N VAL A 23 34.36 26.00 -8.60
CA VAL A 23 33.32 25.07 -8.20
C VAL A 23 33.11 24.10 -9.39
N MET A 24 33.76 23.00 -9.31
CA MET A 24 33.54 21.88 -10.23
C MET A 24 32.12 21.38 -9.98
N MET A 25 31.16 21.91 -10.72
CA MET A 25 29.81 21.38 -10.82
C MET A 25 29.94 19.96 -11.41
N LEU A 26 29.94 18.97 -10.52
CA LEU A 26 29.68 17.58 -10.90
C LEU A 26 28.28 17.57 -11.53
N ALA A 27 28.21 17.66 -12.83
CA ALA A 27 27.00 17.38 -13.58
C ALA A 27 26.63 15.93 -13.31
N LEU A 28 25.66 15.72 -12.43
CA LEU A 28 24.97 14.45 -12.26
C LEU A 28 24.42 14.10 -13.65
N LYS A 29 25.08 13.15 -14.32
CA LYS A 29 24.58 12.57 -15.56
C LYS A 29 23.16 12.07 -15.24
N PRO A 30 22.12 12.48 -15.99
CA PRO A 30 20.80 11.89 -15.83
C PRO A 30 20.96 10.38 -16.00
N ARG A 31 20.61 9.60 -14.97
CA ARG A 31 20.54 8.14 -15.08
C ARG A 31 19.53 7.87 -16.18
N THR A 32 19.98 7.39 -17.31
CA THR A 32 19.11 6.76 -18.30
C THR A 32 18.31 5.69 -17.55
N PRO A 33 16.96 5.72 -17.59
CA PRO A 33 16.18 4.68 -16.97
C PRO A 33 16.58 3.35 -17.61
N SER A 34 16.96 2.38 -16.78
CA SER A 34 17.16 1.00 -17.24
C SER A 34 15.85 0.58 -17.91
N VAL A 35 15.95 0.03 -19.13
CA VAL A 35 14.80 -0.45 -19.89
C VAL A 35 14.30 -1.72 -19.19
N GLY A 36 13.55 -1.59 -18.10
CA GLY A 36 12.83 -2.68 -17.47
C GLY A 36 11.65 -3.13 -18.34
N GLU A 37 11.15 -4.31 -18.09
CA GLU A 37 9.90 -4.76 -18.69
C GLU A 37 8.77 -3.79 -18.32
N LYS A 38 7.86 -3.53 -19.27
CA LYS A 38 6.67 -2.71 -19.01
C LYS A 38 5.47 -3.60 -18.69
N GLY A 39 4.67 -3.19 -17.73
CA GLY A 39 3.46 -3.90 -17.36
C GLY A 39 2.33 -2.95 -16.99
N ARG A 40 1.11 -3.46 -17.09
CA ARG A 40 -0.12 -2.80 -16.65
C ARG A 40 -0.77 -3.65 -15.56
N PHE A 41 -1.00 -3.05 -14.40
CA PHE A 41 -1.41 -3.75 -13.20
C PHE A 41 -2.68 -3.13 -12.62
N LEU A 42 -3.71 -3.94 -12.38
CA LEU A 42 -4.89 -3.49 -11.64
C LEU A 42 -4.59 -3.60 -10.13
N ILE A 43 -4.45 -2.47 -9.45
CA ILE A 43 -4.13 -2.46 -8.03
C ILE A 43 -5.35 -2.87 -7.19
N VAL A 44 -5.21 -3.92 -6.41
CA VAL A 44 -6.28 -4.47 -5.56
C VAL A 44 -6.05 -4.15 -4.08
N VAL A 45 -4.77 -4.06 -3.68
CA VAL A 45 -4.35 -3.89 -2.30
C VAL A 45 -3.27 -2.82 -2.18
N LYS A 46 -3.39 -2.03 -1.12
CA LYS A 46 -2.29 -1.22 -0.57
C LYS A 46 -2.23 -1.49 0.93
N THR A 47 -1.07 -1.86 1.45
CA THR A 47 -0.89 -1.98 2.91
C THR A 47 -0.64 -0.61 3.53
N TYR A 48 -0.95 -0.46 4.82
CA TYR A 48 -0.53 0.71 5.57
C TYR A 48 1.01 0.81 5.54
N PRO A 49 1.58 2.03 5.38
CA PRO A 49 3.02 2.19 5.29
C PRO A 49 3.75 1.64 6.52
N SER A 50 4.92 1.07 6.29
CA SER A 50 5.80 0.57 7.33
C SER A 50 7.15 1.27 7.26
N PRO A 51 7.84 1.49 8.40
CA PRO A 51 9.20 2.00 8.42
C PRO A 51 10.15 1.13 7.59
N SER A 52 11.08 1.76 6.91
CA SER A 52 12.11 1.08 6.11
C SER A 52 13.44 1.81 6.23
N LYS A 53 14.49 1.09 6.69
CA LYS A 53 15.85 1.64 6.79
C LYS A 53 16.41 2.17 5.47
N ARG A 54 15.96 1.63 4.35
CA ARG A 54 16.49 2.01 3.03
C ARG A 54 15.66 3.10 2.35
N TYR A 55 14.35 3.14 2.60
CA TYR A 55 13.40 3.96 1.84
C TYR A 55 12.60 4.93 2.72
N GLY A 56 12.92 5.02 4.02
CA GLY A 56 12.14 5.76 5.02
C GLY A 56 10.83 5.06 5.35
N GLU A 57 9.97 4.95 4.38
CA GLU A 57 8.72 4.21 4.48
C GLU A 57 8.44 3.47 3.18
N THR A 58 7.73 2.37 3.29
CA THR A 58 7.31 1.60 2.11
C THR A 58 5.90 1.09 2.25
N VAL A 59 5.24 1.00 1.11
CA VAL A 59 3.93 0.37 0.95
C VAL A 59 4.10 -0.87 0.10
N CYS A 60 3.52 -1.97 0.54
CA CYS A 60 3.35 -3.14 -0.30
C CYS A 60 2.04 -2.98 -1.08
N CYS A 61 2.11 -2.98 -2.39
CA CYS A 61 0.95 -3.01 -3.24
C CYS A 61 0.82 -4.40 -3.88
N ALA A 62 -0.39 -4.95 -3.87
CA ALA A 62 -0.70 -6.15 -4.65
C ALA A 62 -1.75 -5.82 -5.70
N GLY A 63 -1.59 -6.39 -6.86
CA GLY A 63 -2.46 -6.19 -8.00
C GLY A 63 -2.55 -7.41 -8.88
N ILE A 64 -3.26 -7.26 -9.98
CA ILE A 64 -3.44 -8.27 -11.01
C ILE A 64 -2.75 -7.77 -12.27
N ASP A 65 -1.83 -8.56 -12.80
CA ASP A 65 -1.18 -8.26 -14.07
C ASP A 65 -2.21 -8.39 -15.21
N ALA A 66 -2.43 -7.31 -15.94
CA ALA A 66 -3.44 -7.25 -17.00
C ALA A 66 -3.12 -8.18 -18.18
N ALA A 67 -1.87 -8.57 -18.37
CA ALA A 67 -1.46 -9.46 -19.47
C ALA A 67 -1.66 -10.94 -19.13
N THR A 68 -1.41 -11.32 -17.86
CA THR A 68 -1.45 -12.73 -17.44
C THR A 68 -2.67 -13.09 -16.60
N GLY A 69 -3.35 -12.10 -16.02
CA GLY A 69 -4.41 -12.31 -15.03
C GLY A 69 -3.90 -12.79 -13.66
N GLY A 70 -2.60 -12.95 -13.48
CA GLY A 70 -1.99 -13.45 -12.25
C GLY A 70 -1.69 -12.36 -11.22
N TRP A 71 -1.43 -12.79 -9.99
CA TRP A 71 -1.01 -11.88 -8.94
C TRP A 71 0.35 -11.24 -9.20
N ILE A 72 0.47 -9.97 -8.87
CA ILE A 72 1.74 -9.24 -8.80
C ILE A 72 1.86 -8.52 -7.46
N ARG A 73 3.06 -8.53 -6.89
CA ARG A 73 3.46 -7.76 -5.72
C ARG A 73 4.44 -6.68 -6.13
N MET A 74 4.08 -5.43 -5.95
CA MET A 74 4.93 -4.28 -6.20
C MET A 74 5.55 -3.84 -4.86
N TYR A 75 6.86 -3.99 -4.73
CA TYR A 75 7.58 -3.62 -3.52
C TYR A 75 9.05 -3.32 -3.82
N PRO A 76 9.63 -2.25 -3.25
CA PRO A 76 8.97 -1.22 -2.45
C PRO A 76 8.22 -0.19 -3.30
N VAL A 77 7.16 0.39 -2.75
CA VAL A 77 6.50 1.56 -3.33
C VAL A 77 6.53 2.70 -2.31
N ASN A 78 7.19 3.81 -2.64
CA ASN A 78 7.22 5.01 -1.80
C ASN A 78 5.97 5.86 -2.09
N PHE A 79 4.80 5.30 -1.79
CA PHE A 79 3.52 5.82 -2.24
C PHE A 79 3.26 7.28 -1.81
N ARG A 80 3.59 7.62 -0.55
CA ARG A 80 3.37 8.99 -0.04
C ARG A 80 4.30 10.03 -0.67
N SER A 81 5.45 9.60 -1.19
CA SER A 81 6.42 10.45 -1.90
C SER A 81 6.17 10.54 -3.42
N LEU A 82 5.18 9.79 -3.94
CA LEU A 82 4.80 9.95 -5.33
C LEU A 82 4.15 11.31 -5.55
N ASP A 83 4.45 11.93 -6.68
CA ASP A 83 3.72 13.09 -7.17
C ASP A 83 2.21 12.80 -7.22
N GLU A 84 1.37 13.79 -7.00
CA GLU A 84 -0.09 13.62 -6.92
C GLU A 84 -0.66 12.89 -8.14
N TYR A 85 -0.20 13.23 -9.35
CA TYR A 85 -0.65 12.61 -10.60
C TYR A 85 -0.17 11.15 -10.79
N ARG A 86 0.79 10.68 -9.98
CA ARG A 86 1.27 9.30 -9.96
C ARG A 86 0.63 8.46 -8.87
N ARG A 87 -0.05 9.10 -7.91
CA ARG A 87 -0.76 8.40 -6.85
C ARG A 87 -1.96 7.67 -7.42
N PHE A 88 -2.18 6.47 -6.97
CA PHE A 88 -3.22 5.58 -7.46
C PHE A 88 -4.09 5.04 -6.32
N ALA A 89 -5.35 4.76 -6.66
CA ALA A 89 -6.33 4.16 -5.76
C ALA A 89 -6.37 2.63 -5.92
N LYS A 90 -7.04 1.93 -5.02
CA LYS A 90 -7.47 0.55 -5.28
C LYS A 90 -8.40 0.52 -6.49
N TRP A 91 -8.34 -0.57 -7.24
CA TRP A 91 -9.12 -0.78 -8.47
C TRP A 91 -8.79 0.21 -9.59
N GLN A 92 -7.59 0.76 -9.56
CA GLN A 92 -7.03 1.59 -10.61
C GLN A 92 -5.92 0.84 -11.33
N PHE A 93 -5.89 0.95 -12.65
CA PHE A 93 -4.77 0.46 -13.43
C PHE A 93 -3.56 1.36 -13.24
N VAL A 94 -2.40 0.73 -13.19
CA VAL A 94 -1.10 1.39 -13.11
C VAL A 94 -0.21 0.82 -14.18
N ASP A 95 0.33 1.68 -15.02
CA ASP A 95 1.37 1.33 -15.97
C ASP A 95 2.73 1.62 -15.33
N ALA A 96 3.65 0.67 -15.35
CA ALA A 96 4.97 0.83 -14.76
C ALA A 96 6.02 -0.06 -15.45
N SER A 97 7.29 0.38 -15.38
CA SER A 97 8.43 -0.46 -15.71
C SER A 97 8.90 -1.21 -14.47
N TRP A 98 9.28 -2.46 -14.64
CA TRP A 98 9.69 -3.32 -13.54
C TRP A 98 10.84 -4.24 -13.93
N GLU A 99 11.50 -4.80 -12.95
CA GLU A 99 12.53 -5.82 -13.05
C GLU A 99 12.30 -6.94 -12.04
N PRO A 100 12.87 -8.14 -12.24
CA PRO A 100 12.80 -9.20 -11.25
C PRO A 100 13.24 -8.70 -9.88
N SER A 101 12.46 -9.00 -8.86
CA SER A 101 12.79 -8.65 -7.48
C SER A 101 13.87 -9.58 -6.93
N LYS A 102 14.69 -9.08 -5.99
CA LYS A 102 15.55 -9.92 -5.15
C LYS A 102 14.75 -10.76 -4.14
N ASP A 103 13.50 -10.46 -3.96
CA ASP A 103 12.55 -11.23 -3.17
C ASP A 103 12.22 -12.53 -3.91
N HIS A 104 12.44 -13.66 -3.27
CA HIS A 104 12.26 -14.99 -3.86
C HIS A 104 10.81 -15.38 -4.14
N ARG A 105 9.84 -14.57 -3.68
CA ARG A 105 8.41 -14.83 -3.94
C ARG A 105 8.07 -14.59 -5.41
N PRO A 106 7.40 -15.54 -6.09
CA PRO A 106 7.25 -15.51 -7.55
C PRO A 106 6.45 -14.31 -8.07
N GLU A 107 5.54 -13.76 -7.26
CA GLU A 107 4.74 -12.60 -7.64
C GLU A 107 5.49 -11.27 -7.49
N SER A 108 6.66 -11.26 -6.81
CA SER A 108 7.35 -10.03 -6.47
C SER A 108 8.02 -9.37 -7.67
N ARG A 109 7.82 -8.08 -7.82
CA ARG A 109 8.44 -7.22 -8.85
C ARG A 109 9.03 -5.98 -8.21
N HIS A 110 10.21 -5.60 -8.64
CA HIS A 110 10.82 -4.33 -8.30
C HIS A 110 10.40 -3.29 -9.33
N VAL A 111 9.53 -2.37 -8.94
CA VAL A 111 8.97 -1.35 -9.83
C VAL A 111 9.79 -0.08 -9.78
N HIS A 112 10.10 0.48 -10.94
CA HIS A 112 10.76 1.77 -11.05
C HIS A 112 9.79 2.91 -10.72
N GLN A 113 9.99 3.56 -9.57
CA GLN A 113 9.08 4.58 -9.02
C GLN A 113 8.75 5.68 -10.03
N ASP A 114 9.76 6.14 -10.78
CA ASP A 114 9.61 7.23 -11.76
C ASP A 114 8.81 6.84 -13.01
N SER A 115 8.60 5.55 -13.22
CA SER A 115 7.81 5.03 -14.34
C SER A 115 6.34 4.82 -14.02
N ILE A 116 5.94 4.96 -12.76
CA ILE A 116 4.56 4.75 -12.31
C ILE A 116 3.65 5.82 -12.93
N GLN A 117 2.61 5.35 -13.61
CA GLN A 117 1.56 6.18 -14.20
C GLN A 117 0.19 5.63 -13.81
N ALA A 118 -0.62 6.45 -13.15
CA ALA A 118 -1.98 6.09 -12.80
C ALA A 118 -2.88 6.16 -14.06
N GLY A 119 -3.57 5.07 -14.35
CA GLY A 119 -4.50 4.96 -15.47
C GLY A 119 -5.96 4.97 -15.02
N ASP A 120 -6.82 4.28 -15.77
CA ASP A 120 -8.27 4.23 -15.51
C ASP A 120 -8.59 3.44 -14.23
N ALA A 121 -9.62 3.88 -13.51
CA ALA A 121 -10.13 3.22 -12.33
C ALA A 121 -11.45 2.48 -12.60
N ILE A 122 -11.64 1.32 -11.96
CA ILE A 122 -12.91 0.62 -11.96
C ILE A 122 -13.75 1.10 -10.77
N GLY A 123 -14.82 1.84 -11.01
CA GLY A 123 -15.68 2.43 -9.98
C GLY A 123 -16.28 1.42 -8.98
N ALA A 124 -16.85 1.92 -7.89
CA ALA A 124 -17.39 1.11 -6.78
C ALA A 124 -18.88 0.75 -6.90
N GLY A 125 -19.63 1.33 -7.85
CA GLY A 125 -21.05 1.04 -8.06
C GLY A 125 -21.32 -0.42 -8.52
N PRO A 126 -22.60 -0.83 -8.64
CA PRO A 126 -22.93 -2.21 -9.00
C PRO A 126 -22.29 -2.71 -10.31
N LYS A 127 -22.23 -1.86 -11.34
CA LYS A 127 -21.55 -2.15 -12.61
C LYS A 127 -20.03 -2.26 -12.41
N GLY A 128 -19.45 -1.41 -11.56
CA GLY A 128 -18.04 -1.43 -11.23
C GLY A 128 -17.66 -2.72 -10.48
N TRP A 129 -18.44 -3.15 -9.51
CA TRP A 129 -18.19 -4.39 -8.80
C TRP A 129 -18.29 -5.62 -9.72
N ARG A 130 -19.18 -5.63 -10.70
CA ARG A 130 -19.21 -6.69 -11.73
C ARG A 130 -17.86 -6.77 -12.45
N ARG A 131 -17.36 -5.63 -12.95
CA ARG A 131 -16.03 -5.57 -13.62
C ARG A 131 -14.87 -5.94 -12.70
N ARG A 132 -14.93 -5.54 -11.41
CA ARG A 132 -13.90 -5.92 -10.41
C ARG A 132 -13.85 -7.43 -10.21
N ARG A 133 -15.02 -8.08 -10.17
CA ARG A 133 -15.13 -9.54 -10.03
C ARG A 133 -14.58 -10.28 -11.24
N GLU A 134 -14.75 -9.77 -12.46
CA GLU A 134 -14.15 -10.37 -13.65
C GLU A 134 -12.62 -10.55 -13.52
N TRP A 135 -11.96 -9.65 -12.75
CA TRP A 135 -10.53 -9.74 -12.44
C TRP A 135 -10.24 -10.59 -11.21
N LEU A 136 -11.08 -10.53 -10.19
CA LEU A 136 -10.81 -11.13 -8.88
C LEU A 136 -11.23 -12.59 -8.80
N ASP A 137 -12.42 -12.93 -9.32
CA ASP A 137 -13.01 -14.26 -9.15
C ASP A 137 -12.15 -15.40 -9.74
N PRO A 138 -11.41 -15.22 -10.85
CA PRO A 138 -10.48 -16.24 -11.36
C PRO A 138 -9.32 -16.56 -10.41
N LEU A 139 -9.02 -15.66 -9.46
CA LEU A 139 -7.92 -15.81 -8.51
C LEU A 139 -8.38 -16.33 -7.14
N LEU A 140 -9.66 -16.65 -7.00
CA LEU A 140 -10.24 -17.09 -5.73
C LEU A 140 -9.69 -18.46 -5.33
N ASP A 141 -9.00 -18.50 -4.21
CA ASP A 141 -8.50 -19.71 -3.59
C ASP A 141 -9.56 -20.34 -2.68
N GLN A 142 -9.52 -21.66 -2.51
CA GLN A 142 -10.50 -22.37 -1.70
C GLN A 142 -10.38 -22.02 -0.22
N SER A 143 -9.15 -22.00 0.31
CA SER A 143 -8.89 -21.78 1.72
C SER A 143 -7.45 -21.32 1.98
N LEU A 144 -7.17 -20.93 3.23
CA LEU A 144 -5.81 -20.64 3.66
C LEU A 144 -4.96 -21.91 3.74
N GLU A 145 -5.57 -23.05 4.03
CA GLU A 145 -4.93 -24.35 4.06
C GLU A 145 -4.38 -24.73 2.67
N THR A 146 -5.18 -24.56 1.63
CA THR A 146 -4.74 -24.80 0.24
C THR A 146 -3.69 -23.79 -0.21
N LEU A 147 -3.79 -22.54 0.23
CA LEU A 147 -2.77 -21.52 -0.04
C LEU A 147 -1.43 -21.88 0.63
N GLU A 148 -1.46 -22.43 1.83
CA GLU A 148 -0.24 -22.87 2.52
C GLU A 148 0.41 -24.07 1.82
N GLU A 149 -0.36 -25.03 1.35
CA GLU A 149 0.13 -26.13 0.52
C GLU A 149 0.78 -25.61 -0.77
N ASP A 150 0.13 -24.66 -1.45
CA ASP A 150 0.68 -24.00 -2.63
C ASP A 150 1.95 -23.19 -2.33
N ARG A 151 2.00 -22.50 -1.21
CA ARG A 151 3.19 -21.78 -0.75
C ARG A 151 4.38 -22.72 -0.58
N LEU A 152 4.17 -23.85 0.07
CA LEU A 152 5.23 -24.84 0.28
C LEU A 152 5.70 -25.48 -1.03
N ARG A 153 4.81 -25.68 -1.98
CA ARG A 153 5.10 -26.32 -3.26
C ARG A 153 5.70 -25.38 -4.31
N THR A 154 5.22 -24.13 -4.39
CA THR A 154 5.53 -23.22 -5.51
C THR A 154 6.13 -21.89 -5.05
N GLY A 155 6.14 -21.59 -3.77
CA GLY A 155 6.52 -20.28 -3.23
C GLY A 155 5.41 -19.23 -3.32
N LYS A 156 4.16 -19.59 -3.75
CA LYS A 156 3.02 -18.68 -3.84
C LYS A 156 2.85 -17.88 -2.54
N SER A 157 2.71 -16.58 -2.65
CA SER A 157 2.76 -15.69 -1.51
C SER A 157 1.61 -14.66 -1.45
N LEU A 158 0.72 -14.72 -2.42
CA LEU A 158 -0.50 -13.92 -2.50
C LEU A 158 -1.68 -14.83 -2.84
N GLY A 159 -2.84 -14.51 -2.29
CA GLY A 159 -4.08 -15.19 -2.60
C GLY A 159 -5.29 -14.39 -2.16
N VAL A 160 -6.46 -14.84 -2.59
CA VAL A 160 -7.74 -14.29 -2.14
C VAL A 160 -8.67 -15.42 -1.74
N ILE A 161 -9.28 -15.30 -0.57
CA ILE A 161 -10.19 -16.30 -0.02
C ILE A 161 -11.52 -15.67 0.39
N LYS A 162 -12.58 -16.46 0.37
CA LYS A 162 -13.86 -16.10 1.00
C LYS A 162 -13.93 -16.79 2.36
N PRO A 163 -14.04 -16.06 3.48
CA PRO A 163 -14.27 -16.68 4.76
C PRO A 163 -15.64 -17.40 4.75
N ARG A 164 -15.73 -18.60 5.34
CA ARG A 164 -17.01 -19.27 5.61
C ARG A 164 -17.79 -18.49 6.65
N ARG A 165 -17.07 -18.02 7.68
CA ARG A 165 -17.64 -17.24 8.78
C ARG A 165 -16.61 -16.33 9.39
N ILE A 166 -16.93 -15.04 9.52
CA ILE A 166 -16.18 -14.11 10.35
C ILE A 166 -16.75 -14.19 11.77
N LYS A 167 -15.91 -14.58 12.73
CA LYS A 167 -16.31 -14.79 14.13
C LYS A 167 -16.26 -13.50 14.93
N ALA A 168 -15.16 -12.74 14.77
CA ALA A 168 -14.95 -11.50 15.50
C ALA A 168 -13.96 -10.57 14.79
N LEU A 169 -14.07 -9.29 15.11
CA LEU A 169 -13.03 -8.27 14.94
C LEU A 169 -12.43 -7.96 16.32
N VAL A 170 -11.19 -8.33 16.53
CA VAL A 170 -10.42 -8.04 17.73
C VAL A 170 -9.58 -6.78 17.49
N ILE A 171 -9.56 -5.89 18.47
CA ILE A 171 -8.74 -4.68 18.50
C ILE A 171 -7.80 -4.84 19.68
N ARG A 172 -6.49 -4.83 19.42
CA ARG A 172 -5.44 -4.94 20.45
C ARG A 172 -4.55 -3.72 20.39
N ASP A 173 -3.94 -3.37 21.49
CA ASP A 173 -2.87 -2.38 21.50
C ASP A 173 -1.72 -2.90 20.61
N ALA A 174 -1.27 -2.04 19.70
CA ALA A 174 -0.15 -2.37 18.82
C ALA A 174 1.18 -2.19 19.56
N GLU A 175 2.14 -3.06 19.25
CA GLU A 175 3.52 -2.85 19.69
C GLU A 175 4.05 -1.54 19.10
N THR A 176 4.68 -0.72 19.93
CA THR A 176 5.33 0.50 19.46
C THR A 176 6.53 0.14 18.59
N TRP A 177 6.77 0.95 17.56
CA TRP A 177 8.01 0.81 16.82
C TRP A 177 9.20 1.00 17.75
N ASP A 178 10.23 0.21 17.58
CA ASP A 178 11.44 0.35 18.35
C ASP A 178 12.11 1.74 18.11
N ALA A 179 12.95 2.15 19.06
CA ALA A 179 13.60 3.46 18.99
C ALA A 179 14.48 3.62 17.74
N ALA A 180 15.08 2.52 17.24
CA ALA A 180 15.88 2.54 16.03
C ALA A 180 15.00 2.81 14.78
N SER A 181 13.87 2.12 14.65
CA SER A 181 12.91 2.37 13.55
C SER A 181 12.34 3.79 13.58
N GLN A 182 12.10 4.35 14.77
CA GLN A 182 11.66 5.74 14.92
C GLN A 182 12.77 6.73 14.53
N ALA A 183 14.00 6.49 14.97
CA ALA A 183 15.16 7.32 14.63
C ALA A 183 15.45 7.30 13.13
N ASP A 184 15.37 6.12 12.49
CA ASP A 184 15.56 5.97 11.04
C ASP A 184 14.51 6.79 10.25
N LEU A 185 13.25 6.80 10.68
CA LEU A 185 12.20 7.63 10.07
C LEU A 185 12.49 9.13 10.19
N VAL A 186 12.95 9.57 11.36
CA VAL A 186 13.30 10.97 11.61
C VAL A 186 14.51 11.39 10.78
N GLN A 187 15.58 10.58 10.79
CA GLN A 187 16.81 10.87 10.04
C GLN A 187 16.52 10.97 8.54
N LEU A 188 15.81 10.01 7.99
CA LEU A 188 15.45 10.01 6.57
C LEU A 188 14.55 11.19 6.18
N SER A 189 13.70 11.66 7.08
CA SER A 189 12.89 12.86 6.85
C SER A 189 13.73 14.13 6.81
N LEU A 190 14.84 14.19 7.56
CA LEU A 190 15.79 15.30 7.57
C LEU A 190 16.71 15.30 6.35
N ASP A 191 17.13 14.13 5.90
CA ASP A 191 18.01 13.96 4.74
C ASP A 191 17.28 14.16 3.39
N TRP A 192 15.96 14.31 3.41
CA TRP A 192 15.15 14.48 2.21
C TRP A 192 15.21 15.94 1.72
N THR A 193 16.19 16.23 0.92
CA THR A 193 16.36 17.57 0.30
C THR A 193 15.54 17.77 -0.97
N SER A 194 14.76 16.77 -1.40
CA SER A 194 13.94 16.86 -2.62
C SER A 194 12.51 17.31 -2.33
N SER A 195 11.90 17.97 -3.30
CA SER A 195 10.50 18.43 -3.29
C SER A 195 9.45 17.30 -3.12
N ALA A 196 9.89 16.06 -3.07
CA ALA A 196 9.07 14.84 -2.94
C ALA A 196 9.05 14.25 -1.52
N ALA A 197 9.43 15.02 -0.48
CA ALA A 197 9.29 14.57 0.90
C ALA A 197 7.82 14.29 1.23
N PRO A 198 7.48 13.15 1.90
CA PRO A 198 6.11 12.90 2.32
C PRO A 198 5.61 14.04 3.21
N SER A 199 4.40 14.52 2.99
CA SER A 199 3.79 15.51 3.86
C SER A 199 3.54 14.90 5.25
N GLY A 200 4.36 15.29 6.24
CA GLY A 200 4.27 14.85 7.62
C GLY A 200 4.94 13.50 7.92
N SER A 201 5.20 13.24 9.21
CA SER A 201 5.74 11.98 9.69
C SER A 201 4.76 10.82 9.51
N LEU A 202 5.29 9.60 9.34
CA LEU A 202 4.46 8.40 9.34
C LEU A 202 3.85 8.21 10.75
N GLU A 203 2.52 8.17 10.83
CA GLU A 203 1.83 7.95 12.09
C GLU A 203 1.82 6.46 12.43
N HIS A 204 2.29 6.13 13.63
CA HIS A 204 2.12 4.79 14.19
C HIS A 204 0.64 4.55 14.55
N LEU A 205 0.07 3.46 14.09
CA LEU A 205 -1.28 3.06 14.52
C LEU A 205 -1.19 2.45 15.93
N PRO A 206 -1.93 3.00 16.91
CA PRO A 206 -1.84 2.50 18.27
C PRO A 206 -2.56 1.17 18.49
N PHE A 207 -3.24 0.66 17.47
CA PHE A 207 -4.00 -0.58 17.54
C PHE A 207 -3.72 -1.49 16.36
N ASP A 208 -3.71 -2.79 16.63
CA ASP A 208 -3.78 -3.86 15.65
C ASP A 208 -5.24 -4.29 15.48
N PHE A 209 -5.66 -4.40 14.22
CA PHE A 209 -6.97 -4.91 13.85
C PHE A 209 -6.81 -6.35 13.38
N ILE A 210 -7.58 -7.26 13.96
CA ILE A 210 -7.41 -8.69 13.77
C ILE A 210 -8.77 -9.31 13.48
N TYR A 211 -8.91 -10.03 12.37
CA TYR A 211 -10.09 -10.86 12.13
C TYR A 211 -9.87 -12.29 12.61
N GLN A 212 -10.88 -12.79 13.34
CA GLN A 212 -11.04 -14.20 13.64
C GLN A 212 -12.09 -14.77 12.69
N PHE A 213 -11.74 -15.81 11.93
CA PHE A 213 -12.62 -16.37 10.91
C PHE A 213 -12.34 -17.87 10.64
N THR A 214 -13.21 -18.52 9.87
CA THR A 214 -13.00 -19.87 9.33
C THR A 214 -13.06 -19.84 7.81
N CYS A 215 -12.30 -20.71 7.17
CA CYS A 215 -12.30 -20.92 5.72
C CYS A 215 -13.42 -21.85 5.23
N GLN A 216 -13.52 -22.03 3.91
CA GLN A 216 -14.45 -22.99 3.29
C GLN A 216 -13.98 -24.45 3.42
N ASP A 217 -12.74 -24.68 3.79
CA ASP A 217 -12.14 -26.00 4.00
C ASP A 217 -12.62 -26.64 5.31
N ASP A 218 -12.97 -27.91 5.28
CA ASP A 218 -13.42 -28.63 6.48
C ASP A 218 -12.28 -28.93 7.47
N ARG A 219 -11.03 -28.88 7.01
CA ARG A 219 -9.83 -28.98 7.84
C ARG A 219 -9.55 -27.69 8.65
N CYS A 220 -10.25 -26.59 8.33
CA CYS A 220 -10.01 -25.30 8.95
C CYS A 220 -10.45 -25.29 10.43
N SER A 221 -9.50 -25.20 11.33
CA SER A 221 -9.72 -25.02 12.77
C SER A 221 -10.03 -23.58 13.18
N GLY A 222 -9.83 -22.63 12.25
CA GLY A 222 -10.00 -21.20 12.44
C GLY A 222 -8.68 -20.44 12.40
N HIS A 223 -8.78 -19.19 12.01
CA HIS A 223 -7.65 -18.28 11.84
C HIS A 223 -7.83 -17.02 12.64
N GLU A 224 -6.73 -16.47 13.12
CA GLU A 224 -6.62 -15.14 13.70
C GLU A 224 -5.53 -14.38 12.94
N MET A 225 -5.93 -13.34 12.18
CA MET A 225 -4.99 -12.69 11.28
C MET A 225 -5.05 -11.16 11.40
N LYS A 226 -3.88 -10.55 11.55
CA LYS A 226 -3.70 -9.09 11.55
C LYS A 226 -3.99 -8.51 10.17
N VAL A 227 -4.70 -7.38 10.16
CA VAL A 227 -5.05 -6.63 8.96
C VAL A 227 -4.05 -5.51 8.74
N LEU A 228 -3.48 -5.46 7.54
CA LEU A 228 -2.55 -4.42 7.10
C LEU A 228 -3.17 -3.48 6.05
N ASP A 229 -4.47 -3.59 5.79
CA ASP A 229 -5.18 -2.82 4.77
C ASP A 229 -5.13 -1.32 5.06
N TRP A 230 -4.63 -0.53 4.09
CA TRP A 230 -4.54 0.92 4.21
C TRP A 230 -5.89 1.59 4.44
N GLU A 231 -6.94 1.16 3.72
CA GLU A 231 -8.27 1.79 3.85
C GLU A 231 -8.86 1.56 5.24
N MET A 232 -8.61 0.39 5.85
CA MET A 232 -9.03 0.11 7.21
C MET A 232 -8.28 0.99 8.22
N ALA A 233 -6.97 1.18 8.03
CA ALA A 233 -6.15 2.08 8.83
C ALA A 233 -6.60 3.54 8.71
N GLN A 234 -6.88 4.00 7.49
CA GLN A 234 -7.39 5.37 7.27
C GLN A 234 -8.81 5.56 7.84
N ALA A 235 -9.65 4.53 7.76
CA ALA A 235 -10.96 4.60 8.39
C ALA A 235 -10.85 4.76 9.92
N PHE A 236 -9.91 4.07 10.57
CA PHE A 236 -9.61 4.26 11.98
C PHE A 236 -9.22 5.72 12.28
N ARG A 237 -8.26 6.27 11.52
CA ARG A 237 -7.80 7.66 11.69
C ARG A 237 -8.96 8.65 11.52
N ASN A 238 -9.78 8.47 10.49
CA ASN A 238 -10.94 9.30 10.24
C ASN A 238 -11.98 9.20 11.37
N PHE A 239 -12.29 8.00 11.85
CA PHE A 239 -13.23 7.83 12.96
C PHE A 239 -12.69 8.44 14.23
N ARG A 240 -11.40 8.28 14.53
CA ARG A 240 -10.78 8.90 15.69
C ARG A 240 -10.85 10.43 15.64
N ARG A 241 -10.65 11.02 14.46
CA ARG A 241 -10.77 12.46 14.23
C ARG A 241 -12.22 12.94 14.39
N LEU A 242 -13.19 12.21 13.84
CA LEU A 242 -14.60 12.62 13.81
C LEU A 242 -15.32 12.38 15.14
N TYR A 243 -15.04 11.27 15.82
CA TYR A 243 -15.79 10.82 17.00
C TYR A 243 -14.96 10.86 18.29
N GLY A 244 -13.72 11.34 18.23
CA GLY A 244 -12.83 11.45 19.39
C GLY A 244 -12.38 10.11 19.97
N ARG A 245 -11.66 10.20 21.11
CA ARG A 245 -11.09 9.00 21.76
C ARG A 245 -12.13 8.01 22.26
N ALA A 246 -13.27 8.48 22.73
CA ALA A 246 -14.33 7.65 23.33
C ALA A 246 -15.29 7.05 22.29
N GLY A 247 -15.48 7.70 21.13
CA GLY A 247 -16.56 7.33 20.21
C GLY A 247 -16.11 6.56 18.96
N TRP A 248 -14.82 6.59 18.62
CA TRP A 248 -14.35 6.00 17.37
C TRP A 248 -14.54 4.49 17.29
N GLU A 249 -14.33 3.78 18.42
CA GLU A 249 -14.36 2.31 18.43
C GLU A 249 -15.75 1.77 18.11
N ALA A 250 -16.81 2.36 18.68
CA ALA A 250 -18.18 1.98 18.40
C ALA A 250 -18.49 2.10 16.89
N LYS A 251 -18.07 3.20 16.26
CA LYS A 251 -18.27 3.44 14.82
C LYS A 251 -17.41 2.52 13.96
N PHE A 252 -16.19 2.25 14.38
CA PHE A 252 -15.30 1.33 13.69
C PHE A 252 -15.85 -0.11 13.72
N ARG A 253 -16.33 -0.57 14.89
CA ARG A 253 -16.97 -1.88 15.04
C ARG A 253 -18.27 -1.97 14.23
N GLN A 254 -19.11 -0.94 14.26
CA GLN A 254 -20.31 -0.89 13.42
C GLN A 254 -19.98 -1.12 11.93
N LYS A 255 -18.89 -0.53 11.43
CA LYS A 255 -18.46 -0.74 10.05
C LYS A 255 -17.83 -2.12 9.85
N TYR A 256 -16.80 -2.46 10.61
CA TYR A 256 -15.93 -3.59 10.31
C TYR A 256 -16.29 -4.90 11.01
N ALA A 257 -17.04 -4.84 12.12
CA ALA A 257 -17.52 -6.04 12.81
C ALA A 257 -18.98 -6.41 12.48
N GLU A 258 -19.77 -5.45 11.95
CA GLU A 258 -21.20 -5.68 11.67
C GLU A 258 -21.49 -5.52 10.16
N TRP A 259 -21.27 -4.33 9.60
CA TRP A 259 -21.64 -4.04 8.21
C TRP A 259 -20.75 -4.77 7.19
N VAL A 260 -19.42 -4.79 7.35
CA VAL A 260 -18.54 -5.50 6.43
C VAL A 260 -18.85 -7.00 6.40
N PRO A 261 -19.02 -7.74 7.53
CA PRO A 261 -19.39 -9.14 7.50
C PRO A 261 -20.77 -9.44 6.89
N SER A 262 -21.65 -8.46 6.78
CA SER A 262 -22.95 -8.61 6.08
C SER A 262 -22.83 -8.53 4.56
N ARG A 263 -21.61 -8.35 4.03
CA ARG A 263 -21.31 -8.27 2.60
C ARG A 263 -20.69 -9.59 2.11
N ASP A 264 -20.48 -9.69 0.81
CA ASP A 264 -19.75 -10.81 0.20
C ASP A 264 -18.23 -10.60 0.38
N VAL A 265 -17.74 -10.83 1.59
CA VAL A 265 -16.36 -10.50 1.99
C VAL A 265 -15.35 -11.41 1.30
N HIS A 266 -14.27 -10.78 0.81
CA HIS A 266 -13.08 -11.46 0.32
C HIS A 266 -11.87 -10.93 1.08
N PHE A 267 -11.06 -11.83 1.60
CA PHE A 267 -9.79 -11.50 2.22
C PHE A 267 -8.65 -11.72 1.24
N VAL A 268 -7.93 -10.66 0.91
CA VAL A 268 -6.65 -10.79 0.21
C VAL A 268 -5.59 -11.04 1.25
N VAL A 269 -4.88 -12.14 1.08
CA VAL A 269 -3.82 -12.57 2.01
C VAL A 269 -2.47 -12.51 1.34
N GLY A 270 -1.44 -12.24 2.13
CA GLY A 270 -0.06 -12.19 1.66
C GLY A 270 0.90 -12.64 2.74
N THR A 271 2.01 -13.27 2.36
CA THR A 271 3.01 -13.72 3.32
C THR A 271 3.94 -12.60 3.74
N HIS A 272 4.31 -12.60 5.02
CA HIS A 272 5.41 -11.78 5.53
C HIS A 272 6.75 -12.29 4.97
N HIS A 273 7.63 -11.38 4.52
CA HIS A 273 8.84 -11.76 3.79
C HIS A 273 9.87 -12.52 4.66
N GLN A 274 9.91 -12.26 5.97
CA GLN A 274 10.87 -12.90 6.89
C GLN A 274 10.34 -14.17 7.54
N PHE A 275 9.04 -14.17 7.90
CA PHE A 275 8.47 -15.23 8.72
C PHE A 275 7.60 -16.22 7.93
N GLY A 276 7.27 -15.91 6.68
CA GLY A 276 6.37 -16.73 5.87
C GLY A 276 4.93 -16.82 6.40
N SER A 277 4.62 -16.14 7.50
CA SER A 277 3.27 -16.12 8.08
C SER A 277 2.31 -15.33 7.19
N TRP A 278 1.06 -15.79 7.10
CA TRP A 278 0.01 -15.12 6.35
C TRP A 278 -0.57 -13.94 7.14
N LEU A 279 -0.87 -12.85 6.42
CA LEU A 279 -1.46 -11.62 6.92
C LEU A 279 -2.62 -11.21 6.01
N LEU A 280 -3.62 -10.52 6.56
CA LEU A 280 -4.67 -9.90 5.76
C LEU A 280 -4.14 -8.57 5.21
N VAL A 281 -3.77 -8.57 3.93
CA VAL A 281 -3.25 -7.38 3.26
C VAL A 281 -4.35 -6.53 2.61
N GLY A 282 -5.56 -7.10 2.46
CA GLY A 282 -6.71 -6.39 1.93
C GLY A 282 -8.04 -7.01 2.38
N VAL A 283 -9.01 -6.14 2.66
CA VAL A 283 -10.39 -6.52 2.96
C VAL A 283 -11.30 -5.95 1.89
N LEU A 284 -11.89 -6.82 1.09
CA LEU A 284 -12.81 -6.47 0.01
C LEU A 284 -14.22 -6.90 0.39
N TYR A 285 -15.19 -6.04 0.21
CA TYR A 285 -16.57 -6.28 0.66
C TYR A 285 -17.60 -5.87 -0.41
N PRO A 286 -17.58 -6.56 -1.59
CA PRO A 286 -18.58 -6.31 -2.62
C PRO A 286 -20.00 -6.57 -2.10
N PRO A 287 -21.02 -5.99 -2.74
CA PRO A 287 -22.39 -6.39 -2.51
C PRO A 287 -22.59 -7.87 -2.88
N HIS A 288 -23.50 -8.56 -2.21
CA HIS A 288 -23.90 -9.87 -2.67
C HIS A 288 -24.42 -9.79 -4.10
N VAL A 289 -24.04 -10.74 -4.93
CA VAL A 289 -24.63 -10.90 -6.25
C VAL A 289 -26.07 -11.35 -6.03
N LYS A 290 -27.04 -10.53 -6.42
CA LYS A 290 -28.41 -11.03 -6.57
C LYS A 290 -28.33 -12.06 -7.70
N VAL A 291 -28.51 -13.32 -7.40
CA VAL A 291 -28.77 -14.32 -8.41
C VAL A 291 -30.14 -13.93 -8.95
N ASP A 292 -30.18 -13.37 -10.16
CA ASP A 292 -31.45 -13.17 -10.85
C ASP A 292 -32.04 -14.56 -11.10
N GLU A 293 -32.86 -15.04 -10.19
CA GLU A 293 -33.82 -16.12 -10.47
C GLU A 293 -34.84 -15.57 -11.45
N GLY A 294 -34.54 -15.70 -12.71
CA GLY A 294 -35.59 -15.41 -13.69
C GLY A 294 -35.23 -14.52 -14.88
N ASP A 295 -34.44 -15.06 -15.77
CA ASP A 295 -34.68 -14.73 -17.21
C ASP A 295 -35.89 -15.57 -17.72
N ARG A 296 -37.04 -15.39 -17.09
CA ARG A 296 -38.32 -15.88 -17.55
C ARG A 296 -39.44 -14.93 -17.12
N ARG A 297 -39.49 -13.67 -17.62
CA ARG A 297 -40.72 -12.90 -17.89
C ARG A 297 -40.45 -11.47 -18.35
N PRO A 298 -41.30 -10.88 -19.19
CA PRO A 298 -41.04 -9.56 -19.77
C PRO A 298 -41.22 -8.43 -18.76
N ARG A 299 -40.38 -7.42 -18.90
CA ARG A 299 -40.38 -6.17 -18.10
C ARG A 299 -41.76 -5.52 -18.09
N ARG A 300 -42.28 -5.29 -16.89
CA ARG A 300 -43.22 -4.18 -16.62
C ARG A 300 -42.55 -3.23 -15.66
N ASP A 301 -42.46 -1.99 -16.08
CA ASP A 301 -41.88 -0.88 -15.34
C ASP A 301 -42.51 -0.72 -13.96
N ARG A 302 -41.70 -0.73 -12.91
CA ARG A 302 -42.01 -0.05 -11.63
C ARG A 302 -40.78 0.65 -11.14
N VAL A 303 -40.84 1.98 -11.19
CA VAL A 303 -40.06 2.90 -10.43
C VAL A 303 -40.34 2.62 -8.93
N GLY A 304 -39.32 2.18 -8.19
CA GLY A 304 -39.38 1.99 -6.75
C GLY A 304 -38.08 2.50 -6.15
N GLN A 305 -38.18 3.54 -5.35
CA GLN A 305 -37.14 4.13 -4.53
C GLN A 305 -36.56 3.06 -3.59
N GLU A 306 -35.35 2.59 -3.84
CA GLU A 306 -34.54 1.94 -2.81
C GLU A 306 -33.65 3.02 -2.19
N GLY A 307 -33.99 3.38 -0.95
CA GLY A 307 -33.19 4.26 -0.12
C GLY A 307 -31.82 3.63 0.13
N ALA A 308 -30.83 4.14 -0.55
CA ALA A 308 -29.45 3.91 -0.16
C ALA A 308 -29.25 4.53 1.22
N MET A 309 -29.08 3.71 2.26
CA MET A 309 -28.70 4.18 3.58
C MET A 309 -27.24 4.67 3.49
N THR A 310 -27.09 5.90 3.06
CA THR A 310 -25.82 6.62 3.06
C THR A 310 -25.53 6.99 4.52
N LEU A 311 -24.64 6.26 5.16
CA LEU A 311 -24.11 6.68 6.45
C LEU A 311 -23.38 8.02 6.24
N PRO A 312 -23.74 9.10 6.96
CA PRO A 312 -23.08 10.38 6.82
C PRO A 312 -21.59 10.22 7.16
N GLY A 313 -20.72 10.62 6.27
CA GLY A 313 -19.27 10.63 6.48
C GLY A 313 -18.45 9.62 5.67
N PHE A 314 -19.03 8.85 4.74
CA PHE A 314 -18.31 7.93 3.87
C PHE A 314 -18.13 8.47 2.45
N GLY A 315 -17.90 9.75 2.30
CA GLY A 315 -17.31 10.29 1.10
C GLY A 315 -15.90 9.70 0.95
N LEU A 316 -15.68 8.91 -0.08
CA LEU A 316 -14.34 8.54 -0.56
C LEU A 316 -13.73 9.82 -1.13
N GLU A 317 -13.15 10.64 -0.27
CA GLU A 317 -12.18 11.60 -0.76
C GLU A 317 -10.87 10.84 -0.92
N ALA A 318 -10.45 10.75 -2.18
CA ALA A 318 -9.13 10.33 -2.57
C ALA A 318 -8.14 11.40 -2.10
N GLU A 319 -7.30 11.07 -1.15
CA GLU A 319 -5.99 11.67 -0.93
C GLU A 319 -4.95 10.58 -0.72
#